data_e49de53301534f30c631d24dc556b35c
#
_entry.id   e49de53301534f30c631d24dc556b35c
#
_cell.length_a   1.000
_cell.length_b   1.000
_cell.length_c   1.000
_cell.angle_alpha   90.00
_cell.angle_beta   90.00
_cell.angle_gamma   90.00
#
_symmetry.space_group_name_H-M   'P 1'
#
loop_
_entity.id
_entity.type
_entity.pdbx_description
1 polymer ?
#
loop_
_entity_poly.entity_id
_entity_poly.type
_entity_poly.pdbx_seq_one_letter_code
_entity_poly.pdbx_strand_id
1 'polypeptide(L)'
;KIDNPILKLDAGTVEMYNRINKPVSAKFDAIVEKLKAFGNKCIIQTLLLRGENDGLVIDNTNNEEFEAWLEIVKQVKPRSVMLYSIDRETPEKQLEKLLIPELEQFAERIRAVGIETKTY
;
A
#
# COMPACT_ATOMS: atom_id res chain seq x y z
N LYS A 1 -17.29 -8.54 20.80
CA LYS A 1 -15.91 -8.14 20.63
C LYS A 1 -15.65 -7.65 19.21
N ILE A 2 -15.02 -6.51 19.09
CA ILE A 2 -14.81 -5.89 17.81
C ILE A 2 -13.33 -5.86 17.48
N ASP A 3 -12.97 -6.48 16.37
CA ASP A 3 -11.61 -6.41 15.86
C ASP A 3 -11.54 -5.30 14.83
N ASN A 4 -10.38 -4.68 14.72
CA ASN A 4 -10.19 -3.63 13.72
C ASN A 4 -10.17 -4.24 12.33
N PRO A 5 -10.97 -3.72 11.39
CA PRO A 5 -10.95 -4.25 10.03
C PRO A 5 -9.59 -3.96 9.36
N ILE A 6 -9.15 -4.91 8.55
CA ILE A 6 -7.95 -4.75 7.74
C ILE A 6 -8.39 -4.39 6.33
N LEU A 7 -7.97 -3.21 5.88
CA LEU A 7 -8.35 -2.69 4.57
C LEU A 7 -7.11 -2.50 3.71
N LYS A 8 -7.21 -2.86 2.45
CA LYS A 8 -6.06 -2.78 1.54
C LYS A 8 -5.94 -1.41 0.91
N LEU A 9 -4.71 -0.92 0.81
CA LEU A 9 -4.40 0.29 0.07
C LEU A 9 -3.01 0.14 -0.54
N ASP A 10 -2.94 -0.31 -1.79
CA ASP A 10 -1.68 -0.62 -2.46
C ASP A 10 -1.19 0.48 -3.39
N ALA A 11 -1.85 1.63 -3.41
CA ALA A 11 -1.47 2.71 -4.30
C ALA A 11 -1.80 4.06 -3.68
N GLY A 12 -1.08 5.09 -4.13
CA GLY A 12 -1.32 6.46 -3.71
C GLY A 12 -1.98 7.30 -4.81
N THR A 13 -2.09 6.76 -6.03
CA THR A 13 -2.70 7.47 -7.15
C THR A 13 -3.67 6.57 -7.88
N VAL A 14 -4.65 7.18 -8.56
CA VAL A 14 -5.61 6.45 -9.36
C VAL A 14 -4.92 5.62 -10.44
N GLU A 15 -3.89 6.21 -11.07
CA GLU A 15 -3.18 5.54 -12.14
C GLU A 15 -2.52 4.25 -11.65
N MET A 16 -1.79 4.31 -10.55
CA MET A 16 -1.12 3.13 -10.02
C MET A 16 -2.13 2.12 -9.48
N TYR A 17 -3.20 2.60 -8.85
CA TYR A 17 -4.26 1.72 -8.38
C TYR A 17 -4.83 0.89 -9.54
N ASN A 18 -5.10 1.53 -10.68
CA ASN A 18 -5.66 0.84 -11.82
C ASN A 18 -4.68 -0.15 -12.43
N ARG A 19 -3.38 0.12 -12.36
CA ARG A 19 -2.36 -0.80 -12.87
C ARG A 19 -2.23 -2.05 -12.01
N ILE A 20 -2.35 -1.88 -10.70
CA ILE A 20 -2.20 -3.01 -9.76
C ILE A 20 -3.48 -3.84 -9.71
N ASN A 21 -4.63 -3.21 -9.76
CA ASN A 21 -5.93 -3.88 -9.57
C ASN A 21 -6.69 -3.99 -10.90
N LYS A 22 -6.38 -5.01 -11.67
CA LYS A 22 -7.06 -5.29 -12.93
C LYS A 22 -7.77 -6.62 -12.84
N PRO A 23 -9.06 -6.71 -13.23
CA PRO A 23 -9.94 -5.57 -13.54
C PRO A 23 -10.28 -4.76 -12.30
N VAL A 24 -10.57 -3.48 -12.50
CA VAL A 24 -10.92 -2.59 -11.39
C VAL A 24 -12.37 -2.85 -11.00
N SER A 25 -12.59 -3.23 -9.73
CA SER A 25 -13.93 -3.52 -9.22
C SER A 25 -14.50 -2.36 -8.41
N ALA A 26 -13.67 -1.44 -7.95
CA ALA A 26 -14.11 -0.27 -7.19
C ALA A 26 -13.24 0.91 -7.57
N LYS A 27 -13.80 2.10 -7.46
CA LYS A 27 -13.05 3.32 -7.76
C LYS A 27 -12.11 3.67 -6.62
N PHE A 28 -10.93 4.15 -6.97
CA PHE A 28 -9.91 4.52 -5.99
C PHE A 28 -10.45 5.55 -4.99
N ASP A 29 -11.15 6.58 -5.48
CA ASP A 29 -11.70 7.62 -4.60
C ASP A 29 -12.66 7.04 -3.56
N ALA A 30 -13.48 6.06 -3.96
CA ALA A 30 -14.41 5.42 -3.03
C ALA A 30 -13.67 4.66 -1.94
N ILE A 31 -12.57 4.01 -2.31
CA ILE A 31 -11.75 3.27 -1.34
C ILE A 31 -11.12 4.24 -0.35
N VAL A 32 -10.58 5.36 -0.82
CA VAL A 32 -9.97 6.36 0.05
C VAL A 32 -10.99 6.94 1.01
N GLU A 33 -12.20 7.26 0.53
CA GLU A 33 -13.25 7.79 1.39
C GLU A 33 -13.67 6.77 2.45
N LYS A 34 -13.74 5.51 2.09
CA LYS A 34 -14.05 4.45 3.04
C LYS A 34 -12.98 4.37 4.13
N LEU A 35 -11.70 4.44 3.73
CA LEU A 35 -10.61 4.43 4.70
C LEU A 35 -10.71 5.61 5.67
N LYS A 36 -10.97 6.80 5.15
CA LYS A 36 -11.12 7.98 5.98
C LYS A 36 -12.28 7.85 6.97
N ALA A 37 -13.35 7.19 6.54
CA ALA A 37 -14.51 6.98 7.41
C ALA A 37 -14.18 6.06 8.58
N PHE A 38 -13.33 5.04 8.36
CA PHE A 38 -12.89 4.15 9.43
C PHE A 38 -11.86 4.82 10.35
N GLY A 39 -10.93 5.61 9.76
CA GLY A 39 -9.91 6.31 10.53
C GLY A 39 -9.12 5.36 11.43
N ASN A 40 -8.99 5.70 12.70
CA ASN A 40 -8.19 4.90 13.64
C ASN A 40 -8.84 3.57 14.05
N LYS A 41 -9.98 3.24 13.44
CA LYS A 41 -10.62 1.95 13.68
C LYS A 41 -10.17 0.91 12.65
N CYS A 42 -9.33 1.27 11.68
CA CYS A 42 -8.88 0.31 10.68
C CYS A 42 -7.37 0.13 10.72
N ILE A 43 -6.94 -1.00 10.15
CA ILE A 43 -5.53 -1.30 9.90
C ILE A 43 -5.38 -1.30 8.39
N ILE A 44 -4.40 -0.56 7.87
CA ILE A 44 -4.14 -0.55 6.43
C ILE A 44 -3.11 -1.61 6.10
N GLN A 45 -3.43 -2.48 5.16
CA GLN A 45 -2.52 -3.49 4.65
C GLN A 45 -2.06 -3.05 3.27
N THR A 46 -0.75 -2.99 3.07
CA THR A 46 -0.17 -2.51 1.82
C THR A 46 0.88 -3.49 1.31
N LEU A 47 0.74 -3.85 0.04
CA LEU A 47 1.70 -4.70 -0.65
C LEU A 47 2.63 -3.79 -1.46
N LEU A 48 3.92 -3.79 -1.12
CA LEU A 48 4.93 -3.05 -1.88
C LEU A 48 5.55 -3.96 -2.92
N LEU A 49 5.58 -3.50 -4.15
CA LEU A 49 6.14 -4.28 -5.25
C LEU A 49 6.62 -3.34 -6.36
N ARG A 50 7.47 -3.87 -7.23
CA ARG A 50 7.91 -3.12 -8.40
C ARG A 50 8.20 -4.08 -9.54
N GLY A 51 8.05 -3.60 -10.78
CA GLY A 51 8.28 -4.40 -11.96
C GLY A 51 7.39 -3.97 -13.10
N GLU A 52 7.07 -4.91 -13.96
CA GLU A 52 6.20 -4.66 -15.10
C GLU A 52 5.13 -5.74 -15.22
N ASN A 53 3.97 -5.34 -15.71
CA ASN A 53 2.89 -6.27 -16.00
C ASN A 53 2.16 -5.74 -17.23
N ASP A 54 2.07 -6.60 -18.26
CA ASP A 54 1.43 -6.22 -19.54
C ASP A 54 2.02 -4.96 -20.15
N GLY A 55 3.35 -4.79 -20.04
CA GLY A 55 4.05 -3.64 -20.60
C GLY A 55 3.90 -2.35 -19.79
N LEU A 56 3.21 -2.39 -18.66
CA LEU A 56 3.04 -1.24 -17.79
C LEU A 56 3.92 -1.36 -16.57
N VAL A 57 4.59 -0.27 -16.21
CA VAL A 57 5.40 -0.24 -15.00
C VAL A 57 4.47 -0.23 -13.79
N ILE A 58 4.71 -1.16 -12.87
CA ILE A 58 4.01 -1.23 -11.60
C ILE A 58 5.07 -1.05 -10.52
N ASP A 59 5.05 0.11 -9.86
CA ASP A 59 6.06 0.41 -8.85
C ASP A 59 5.48 1.38 -7.83
N ASN A 60 4.98 0.84 -6.72
CA ASN A 60 4.49 1.68 -5.64
C ASN A 60 5.59 2.01 -4.63
N THR A 61 6.85 1.69 -4.97
CA THR A 61 8.00 2.01 -4.12
C THR A 61 8.72 3.27 -4.58
N ASN A 62 8.40 3.83 -5.75
CA ASN A 62 9.04 5.07 -6.19
C ASN A 62 8.60 6.22 -5.28
N ASN A 63 9.45 7.24 -5.19
CA ASN A 63 9.25 8.29 -4.22
C ASN A 63 7.92 9.03 -4.39
N GLU A 64 7.56 9.36 -5.61
CA GLU A 64 6.30 10.08 -5.87
C GLU A 64 5.08 9.28 -5.44
N GLU A 65 5.04 8.01 -5.82
CA GLU A 65 3.92 7.15 -5.50
C GLU A 65 3.84 6.89 -3.99
N PHE A 66 4.98 6.60 -3.37
CA PHE A 66 4.99 6.34 -1.93
C PHE A 66 4.58 7.58 -1.14
N GLU A 67 5.04 8.77 -1.54
CA GLU A 67 4.66 10.00 -0.86
C GLU A 67 3.16 10.27 -1.02
N ALA A 68 2.58 10.00 -2.19
CA ALA A 68 1.14 10.14 -2.40
C ALA A 68 0.36 9.17 -1.50
N TRP A 69 0.84 7.93 -1.41
CA TRP A 69 0.25 6.92 -0.53
C TRP A 69 0.32 7.36 0.94
N LEU A 70 1.50 7.86 1.34
CA LEU A 70 1.72 8.29 2.72
C LEU A 70 0.81 9.47 3.09
N GLU A 71 0.57 10.38 2.13
CA GLU A 71 -0.35 11.50 2.34
C GLU A 71 -1.76 11.01 2.67
N ILE A 72 -2.22 9.99 1.95
CA ILE A 72 -3.53 9.39 2.22
C ILE A 72 -3.53 8.78 3.62
N VAL A 73 -2.49 8.03 3.96
CA VAL A 73 -2.39 7.39 5.27
C VAL A 73 -2.40 8.43 6.38
N LYS A 74 -1.72 9.55 6.19
CA LYS A 74 -1.71 10.63 7.17
C LYS A 74 -3.10 11.21 7.38
N GLN A 75 -3.90 11.28 6.33
CA GLN A 75 -5.28 11.78 6.42
C GLN A 75 -6.22 10.77 7.07
N VAL A 76 -6.01 9.49 6.79
CA VAL A 76 -6.82 8.41 7.38
C VAL A 76 -6.54 8.25 8.85
N LYS A 77 -5.28 8.35 9.24
CA LYS A 77 -4.82 8.11 10.61
C LYS A 77 -5.24 6.74 11.11
N PRO A 78 -4.82 5.66 10.41
CA PRO A 78 -5.24 4.32 10.80
C PRO A 78 -4.58 3.93 12.14
N ARG A 79 -5.11 2.86 12.73
CA ARG A 79 -4.54 2.33 13.96
C ARG A 79 -3.11 1.83 13.74
N SER A 80 -2.87 1.18 12.60
CA SER A 80 -1.53 0.72 12.25
C SER A 80 -1.49 0.40 10.76
N VAL A 81 -0.27 0.16 10.26
CA VAL A 81 -0.04 -0.24 8.87
C VAL A 81 0.72 -1.56 8.87
N MET A 82 0.33 -2.45 7.98
CA MET A 82 1.01 -3.73 7.77
C MET A 82 1.61 -3.70 6.37
N LEU A 83 2.93 -3.77 6.28
CA LEU A 83 3.64 -3.75 4.99
C LEU A 83 4.07 -5.16 4.60
N TYR A 84 3.80 -5.52 3.36
CA TYR A 84 4.18 -6.80 2.78
C TYR A 84 4.92 -6.58 1.48
N SER A 85 5.65 -7.61 1.05
CA SER A 85 6.07 -7.73 -0.34
C SER A 85 5.46 -9.01 -0.89
N ILE A 86 5.62 -9.26 -2.19
CA ILE A 86 5.15 -10.52 -2.78
C ILE A 86 5.97 -11.68 -2.19
N ASP A 87 5.33 -12.84 -2.04
CA ASP A 87 6.00 -14.00 -1.45
C ASP A 87 7.18 -14.48 -2.28
N ARG A 88 7.04 -14.41 -3.60
CA ARG A 88 8.10 -14.79 -4.52
C ARG A 88 7.96 -14.00 -5.80
N GLU A 89 9.08 -13.89 -6.50
CA GLU A 89 9.07 -13.21 -7.78
C GLU A 89 8.21 -13.97 -8.79
N THR A 90 7.61 -13.22 -9.71
CA THR A 90 6.77 -13.80 -10.76
C THR A 90 7.40 -13.47 -12.11
N PRO A 91 8.24 -14.37 -12.64
CA PRO A 91 8.95 -14.07 -13.89
C PRO A 91 8.03 -13.68 -15.06
N GLU A 92 6.87 -14.31 -15.17
CA GLU A 92 5.94 -13.99 -16.24
C GLU A 92 5.46 -12.54 -16.18
N LYS A 93 5.38 -11.98 -14.99
CA LYS A 93 4.92 -10.60 -14.77
C LYS A 93 6.07 -9.66 -14.44
N GLN A 94 7.29 -10.17 -14.38
CA GLN A 94 8.48 -9.37 -14.09
C GLN A 94 8.35 -8.52 -12.83
N LEU A 95 7.67 -9.08 -11.83
CA LEU A 95 7.50 -8.40 -10.54
C LEU A 95 8.59 -8.83 -9.57
N GLU A 96 9.13 -7.88 -8.84
CA GLU A 96 10.20 -8.10 -7.89
C GLU A 96 9.70 -8.07 -6.46
N LYS A 97 10.29 -8.95 -5.65
CA LYS A 97 10.07 -8.99 -4.23
C LYS A 97 11.00 -8.02 -3.53
N LEU A 98 10.49 -7.24 -2.57
CA LEU A 98 11.32 -6.39 -1.74
C LEU A 98 11.91 -7.23 -0.60
N LEU A 99 13.15 -6.95 -0.25
CA LEU A 99 13.79 -7.61 0.87
C LEU A 99 13.37 -6.93 2.19
N ILE A 100 13.45 -7.68 3.28
CA ILE A 100 13.04 -7.16 4.60
C ILE A 100 13.70 -5.84 4.96
N PRO A 101 15.04 -5.66 4.76
CA PRO A 101 15.65 -4.36 5.08
C PRO A 101 15.04 -3.20 4.30
N GLU A 102 14.64 -3.43 3.07
CA GLU A 102 14.01 -2.40 2.26
C GLU A 102 12.61 -2.08 2.76
N LEU A 103 11.84 -3.12 3.11
CA LEU A 103 10.52 -2.92 3.72
C LEU A 103 10.64 -2.09 5.00
N GLU A 104 11.66 -2.38 5.83
CA GLU A 104 11.86 -1.64 7.07
C GLU A 104 12.17 -0.16 6.82
N GLN A 105 12.87 0.15 5.73
CA GLN A 105 13.11 1.56 5.39
C GLN A 105 11.81 2.30 5.14
N PHE A 106 10.88 1.67 4.43
CA PHE A 106 9.56 2.27 4.21
C PHE A 106 8.78 2.36 5.52
N ALA A 107 8.85 1.32 6.34
CA ALA A 107 8.17 1.32 7.63
C ALA A 107 8.65 2.46 8.52
N GLU A 108 9.95 2.74 8.52
CA GLU A 108 10.49 3.83 9.32
C GLU A 108 9.95 5.19 8.88
N ARG A 109 9.73 5.37 7.58
CA ARG A 109 9.13 6.61 7.09
C ARG A 109 7.70 6.78 7.58
N ILE A 110 6.97 5.69 7.72
CA ILE A 110 5.59 5.72 8.23
C ILE A 110 5.60 5.96 9.73
N ARG A 111 6.51 5.30 10.44
CA ARG A 111 6.64 5.50 11.89
C ARG A 111 7.01 6.94 12.23
N ALA A 112 7.79 7.56 11.36
CA ALA A 112 8.23 8.95 11.57
C ALA A 112 7.06 9.93 11.57
N VAL A 113 5.92 9.59 10.97
CA VAL A 113 4.73 10.44 11.02
C VAL A 113 3.78 10.01 12.12
N GLY A 114 4.22 9.13 13.03
CA GLY A 114 3.46 8.77 14.22
C GLY A 114 2.52 7.60 14.06
N ILE A 115 2.72 6.75 13.05
CA ILE A 115 1.82 5.61 12.80
C ILE A 115 2.57 4.31 13.03
N GLU A 116 2.01 3.44 13.87
CA GLU A 116 2.59 2.13 14.12
C GLU A 116 2.63 1.32 12.83
N THR A 117 3.75 0.67 12.55
CA THR A 117 3.93 -0.06 11.31
C THR A 117 4.71 -1.35 11.56
N LYS A 118 4.24 -2.44 10.96
CA LYS A 118 4.90 -3.73 11.01
C LYS A 118 5.18 -4.22 9.61
N THR A 119 6.29 -4.94 9.45
CA THR A 119 6.67 -5.55 8.17
C THR A 119 6.54 -7.06 8.25
N TYR A 120 6.26 -7.68 7.11
CA TYR A 120 6.04 -9.13 7.06
C TYR A 120 6.77 -9.77 5.89
#